data_ae18e3a79249e73f9a889510eb2385c3
#
_entry.id   ae18e3a79249e73f9a889510eb2385c3
#
_cell.length_a   1.000
_cell.length_b   1.000
_cell.length_c   1.000
_cell.angle_alpha   90.00
_cell.angle_beta   90.00
_cell.angle_gamma   90.00
#
_symmetry.space_group_name_H-M   'P 1'
#
loop_
_entity.id
_entity.type
_entity.pdbx_description
1 polymer ?
#
loop_
_entity_poly.entity_id
_entity_poly.type
_entity_poly.pdbx_seq_one_letter_code
_entity_poly.pdbx_strand_id
1 'polypeptide(L)'
;MKIAYDYQTFTQQTYGGISRYFVRLAEQLQANDQQVKIFAPFHRNRHVGELPEGVFQGTQLDKFPPRTARLFSMYNRMVSMGPISRWAPDIIHETYYSAKPSGPSNLPRVTTVHDMIHERYPESFSRLDGSSKLKRISLERADHVICIS
;
A
#
# COMPACT_ATOMS: atom_id res chain seq x y z
N MET A 1 12.21 -11.72 -9.56
CA MET A 1 11.90 -11.38 -8.15
C MET A 1 10.41 -11.28 -7.96
N LYS A 2 9.88 -11.72 -6.80
CA LYS A 2 8.45 -11.62 -6.44
C LYS A 2 8.21 -10.43 -5.52
N ILE A 3 7.38 -9.48 -5.93
CA ILE A 3 7.12 -8.23 -5.23
C ILE A 3 5.65 -8.18 -4.81
N ALA A 4 5.37 -8.17 -3.51
CA ALA A 4 4.03 -8.01 -2.99
C ALA A 4 3.74 -6.54 -2.67
N TYR A 5 2.65 -6.00 -3.20
CA TYR A 5 2.09 -4.72 -2.75
C TYR A 5 0.94 -4.97 -1.78
N ASP A 6 0.87 -4.14 -0.76
CA ASP A 6 -0.19 -4.22 0.24
C ASP A 6 -1.47 -3.45 -0.18
N TYR A 7 -2.47 -3.51 0.68
CA TYR A 7 -3.82 -2.99 0.46
C TYR A 7 -3.97 -1.47 0.67
N GLN A 8 -3.02 -0.80 1.32
CA GLN A 8 -3.27 0.48 1.99
C GLN A 8 -3.82 1.55 1.05
N THR A 9 -3.08 1.91 0.00
CA THR A 9 -3.52 2.96 -0.94
C THR A 9 -4.80 2.57 -1.69
N PHE A 10 -4.97 1.30 -2.02
CA PHE A 10 -6.15 0.80 -2.77
C PHE A 10 -7.43 0.80 -1.93
N THR A 11 -7.29 0.66 -0.61
CA THR A 11 -8.41 0.79 0.34
C THR A 11 -8.78 2.26 0.58
N GLN A 12 -7.78 3.14 0.63
CA GLN A 12 -7.97 4.56 0.97
C GLN A 12 -8.48 5.40 -0.21
N GLN A 13 -7.99 5.12 -1.42
CA GLN A 13 -8.25 5.95 -2.61
C GLN A 13 -9.18 5.25 -3.60
N THR A 14 -10.26 5.92 -4.01
CA THR A 14 -11.08 5.51 -5.17
C THR A 14 -10.34 5.84 -6.47
N TYR A 15 -9.88 7.08 -6.57
CA TYR A 15 -8.93 7.57 -7.57
C TYR A 15 -7.87 8.36 -6.83
N GLY A 16 -6.61 8.24 -7.23
CA GLY A 16 -5.54 9.01 -6.60
C GLY A 16 -4.19 8.80 -7.27
N GLY A 17 -3.32 9.81 -7.14
CA GLY A 17 -1.97 9.78 -7.71
C GLY A 17 -1.14 8.61 -7.17
N ILE A 18 -1.22 8.33 -5.87
CA ILE A 18 -0.46 7.26 -5.23
C ILE A 18 -0.89 5.89 -5.74
N SER A 19 -2.20 5.61 -5.80
CA SER A 19 -2.68 4.34 -6.32
C SER A 19 -2.35 4.16 -7.80
N ARG A 20 -2.43 5.23 -8.60
CA ARG A 20 -2.02 5.21 -10.00
C ARG A 20 -0.52 4.95 -10.15
N TYR A 21 0.31 5.55 -9.30
CA TYR A 21 1.76 5.30 -9.27
C TYR A 21 2.04 3.80 -9.08
N PHE A 22 1.42 3.14 -8.08
CA PHE A 22 1.64 1.71 -7.84
C PHE A 22 1.10 0.81 -8.95
N VAL A 23 -0.02 1.18 -9.58
CA VAL A 23 -0.53 0.45 -10.76
C VAL A 23 0.47 0.52 -11.90
N ARG A 24 0.96 1.73 -12.26
CA ARG A 24 1.95 1.90 -13.33
C ARG A 24 3.29 1.25 -13.00
N LEU A 25 3.73 1.31 -11.74
CA LEU A 25 4.94 0.63 -11.30
C LEU A 25 4.81 -0.89 -11.41
N ALA A 26 3.64 -1.46 -11.05
CA ALA A 26 3.38 -2.89 -11.22
C ALA A 26 3.43 -3.32 -12.68
N GLU A 27 2.83 -2.56 -13.59
CA GLU A 27 2.89 -2.81 -15.04
C GLU A 27 4.32 -2.79 -15.55
N GLN A 28 5.12 -1.78 -15.19
CA GLN A 28 6.50 -1.65 -15.64
C GLN A 28 7.40 -2.75 -15.08
N LEU A 29 7.21 -3.14 -13.82
CA LEU A 29 7.97 -4.24 -13.24
C LEU A 29 7.66 -5.56 -13.92
N GLN A 30 6.40 -5.83 -14.27
CA GLN A 30 6.03 -7.01 -15.04
C GLN A 30 6.62 -6.99 -16.45
N ALA A 31 6.62 -5.83 -17.12
CA ALA A 31 7.27 -5.68 -18.43
C ALA A 31 8.79 -5.92 -18.38
N ASN A 32 9.38 -5.86 -17.18
CA ASN A 32 10.80 -6.19 -16.90
C ASN A 32 10.95 -7.56 -16.20
N ASP A 33 10.08 -8.52 -16.50
CA ASP A 33 10.12 -9.90 -16.04
C ASP A 33 10.08 -10.07 -14.50
N GLN A 34 9.57 -9.07 -13.77
CA GLN A 34 9.33 -9.22 -12.35
C GLN A 34 7.92 -9.75 -12.08
N GLN A 35 7.77 -10.61 -11.09
CA GLN A 35 6.45 -11.05 -10.66
C GLN A 35 5.90 -10.08 -9.63
N VAL A 36 4.80 -9.43 -9.93
CA VAL A 36 4.15 -8.46 -9.03
C VAL A 36 2.76 -8.95 -8.67
N LYS A 37 2.39 -8.83 -7.40
CA LYS A 37 1.03 -9.08 -6.93
C LYS A 37 0.58 -8.07 -5.88
N ILE A 38 -0.62 -7.54 -6.06
CA ILE A 38 -1.27 -6.60 -5.15
C ILE A 38 -2.31 -7.37 -4.32
N PHE A 39 -2.18 -7.29 -3.00
CA PHE A 39 -3.07 -7.97 -2.05
C PHE A 39 -3.95 -6.95 -1.34
N ALA A 40 -5.15 -6.69 -1.87
CA ALA A 40 -6.13 -5.79 -1.28
C ALA A 40 -7.50 -6.44 -1.18
N PRO A 41 -7.74 -7.31 -0.19
CA PRO A 41 -8.94 -8.12 -0.05
C PRO A 41 -10.24 -7.34 -0.28
N PHE A 42 -10.38 -6.17 0.35
CA PHE A 42 -11.45 -5.21 0.04
C PHE A 42 -10.87 -3.87 -0.34
N HIS A 43 -11.23 -3.38 -1.51
CA HIS A 43 -10.76 -2.10 -2.02
C HIS A 43 -11.89 -1.33 -2.71
N ARG A 44 -11.63 -0.05 -2.95
CA ARG A 44 -12.53 0.83 -3.72
C ARG A 44 -11.82 1.49 -4.92
N ASN A 45 -10.57 1.13 -5.13
CA ASN A 45 -9.74 1.75 -6.16
C ASN A 45 -10.16 1.31 -7.56
N ARG A 46 -10.25 2.27 -8.48
CA ARG A 46 -10.67 2.05 -9.87
C ARG A 46 -9.50 1.81 -10.82
N HIS A 47 -8.29 2.27 -10.49
CA HIS A 47 -7.12 2.05 -11.35
C HIS A 47 -6.70 0.58 -11.45
N VAL A 48 -7.06 -0.26 -10.48
CA VAL A 48 -6.71 -1.69 -10.50
C VAL A 48 -7.33 -2.45 -11.68
N GLY A 49 -8.39 -1.93 -12.28
CA GLY A 49 -8.98 -2.49 -13.51
C GLY A 49 -8.10 -2.33 -14.76
N GLU A 50 -7.03 -1.54 -14.68
CA GLU A 50 -6.04 -1.37 -15.75
C GLU A 50 -4.97 -2.49 -15.72
N LEU A 51 -4.88 -3.25 -14.62
CA LEU A 51 -3.85 -4.29 -14.45
C LEU A 51 -4.19 -5.59 -15.19
N PRO A 52 -3.16 -6.31 -15.67
CA PRO A 52 -3.33 -7.64 -16.22
C PRO A 52 -3.96 -8.61 -15.22
N GLU A 53 -4.62 -9.64 -15.75
CA GLU A 53 -5.23 -10.69 -14.93
C GLU A 53 -4.18 -11.38 -14.05
N GLY A 54 -4.56 -11.68 -12.79
CA GLY A 54 -3.69 -12.35 -11.82
C GLY A 54 -2.73 -11.45 -11.03
N VAL A 55 -2.55 -10.18 -11.43
CA VAL A 55 -1.71 -9.20 -10.71
C VAL A 55 -2.40 -8.69 -9.46
N PHE A 56 -3.71 -8.58 -9.49
CA PHE A 56 -4.50 -8.05 -8.40
C PHE A 56 -5.32 -9.14 -7.72
N GLN A 57 -5.31 -9.15 -6.39
CA GLN A 57 -6.13 -10.07 -5.59
C GLN A 57 -6.98 -9.29 -4.60
N GLY A 58 -8.28 -9.23 -4.84
CA GLY A 58 -9.22 -8.55 -3.97
C GLY A 58 -10.60 -8.42 -4.59
N THR A 59 -11.54 -7.89 -3.79
CA THR A 59 -12.92 -7.61 -4.18
C THR A 59 -13.18 -6.12 -4.12
N GLN A 60 -13.65 -5.57 -5.23
CA GLN A 60 -14.02 -4.17 -5.30
C GLN A 60 -15.35 -3.92 -4.61
N LEU A 61 -15.38 -2.90 -3.76
CA LEU A 61 -16.59 -2.35 -3.16
C LEU A 61 -16.78 -0.93 -3.66
N ASP A 62 -17.99 -0.59 -4.11
CA ASP A 62 -18.27 0.76 -4.62
C ASP A 62 -18.11 1.83 -3.54
N LYS A 63 -18.57 1.54 -2.34
CA LYS A 63 -18.44 2.43 -1.17
C LYS A 63 -18.23 1.60 0.11
N PHE A 64 -17.40 2.12 0.98
CA PHE A 64 -17.39 1.65 2.37
C PHE A 64 -18.48 2.37 3.15
N PRO A 65 -19.19 1.69 4.06
CA PRO A 65 -20.10 2.34 4.97
C PRO A 65 -19.41 3.49 5.74
N PRO A 66 -20.12 4.57 6.07
CA PRO A 66 -19.53 5.69 6.80
C PRO A 66 -18.80 5.24 8.07
N ARG A 67 -17.63 5.80 8.33
CA ARG A 67 -16.78 5.53 9.53
C ARG A 67 -16.21 4.12 9.64
N THR A 68 -16.33 3.26 8.61
CA THR A 68 -15.81 1.88 8.63
C THR A 68 -14.42 1.71 7.98
N ALA A 69 -13.83 2.76 7.42
CA ALA A 69 -12.54 2.70 6.72
C ALA A 69 -11.42 2.05 7.57
N ARG A 70 -11.37 2.33 8.88
CA ARG A 70 -10.40 1.72 9.81
C ARG A 70 -10.64 0.22 10.00
N LEU A 71 -11.90 -0.21 10.03
CA LEU A 71 -12.28 -1.63 10.16
C LEU A 71 -11.86 -2.40 8.90
N PHE A 72 -12.12 -1.85 7.70
CA PHE A 72 -11.69 -2.44 6.45
C PHE A 72 -10.15 -2.52 6.34
N SER A 73 -9.45 -1.48 6.80
CA SER A 73 -7.99 -1.50 6.84
C SER A 73 -7.45 -2.59 7.79
N MET A 74 -8.03 -2.72 8.99
CA MET A 74 -7.67 -3.77 9.94
C MET A 74 -7.98 -5.17 9.38
N TYR A 75 -9.15 -5.35 8.80
CA TYR A 75 -9.57 -6.60 8.17
C TYR A 75 -8.63 -6.97 7.02
N ASN A 76 -8.36 -6.04 6.10
CA ASN A 76 -7.44 -6.26 5.00
C ASN A 76 -6.06 -6.70 5.48
N ARG A 77 -5.53 -6.06 6.53
CA ARG A 77 -4.24 -6.43 7.13
C ARG A 77 -4.24 -7.88 7.63
N MET A 78 -5.30 -8.31 8.30
CA MET A 78 -5.40 -9.66 8.84
C MET A 78 -5.56 -10.70 7.73
N VAL A 79 -6.47 -10.46 6.79
CA VAL A 79 -6.84 -11.43 5.76
C VAL A 79 -5.75 -11.55 4.68
N SER A 80 -5.01 -10.47 4.36
CA SER A 80 -3.93 -10.53 3.38
C SER A 80 -2.70 -11.30 3.84
N MET A 81 -2.50 -11.50 5.14
CA MET A 81 -1.31 -12.21 5.66
C MET A 81 -1.17 -13.62 5.11
N GLY A 82 -2.24 -14.41 5.12
CA GLY A 82 -2.22 -15.78 4.62
C GLY A 82 -1.90 -15.87 3.11
N PRO A 83 -2.62 -15.15 2.25
CA PRO A 83 -2.33 -15.08 0.82
C PRO A 83 -0.91 -14.58 0.50
N ILE A 84 -0.42 -13.54 1.17
CA ILE A 84 0.96 -13.05 0.99
C ILE A 84 1.96 -14.15 1.37
N SER A 85 1.80 -14.78 2.54
CA SER A 85 2.71 -15.85 3.00
C SER A 85 2.71 -17.04 2.03
N ARG A 86 1.54 -17.43 1.52
CA ARG A 86 1.42 -18.56 0.57
C ARG A 86 2.05 -18.24 -0.79
N TRP A 87 1.95 -16.98 -1.24
CA TRP A 87 2.57 -16.55 -2.48
C TRP A 87 4.10 -16.46 -2.37
N ALA A 88 4.63 -16.36 -1.14
CA ALA A 88 6.05 -16.32 -0.81
C ALA A 88 6.82 -15.25 -1.62
N PRO A 89 6.54 -13.95 -1.41
CA PRO A 89 7.27 -12.88 -2.06
C PRO A 89 8.70 -12.75 -1.52
N ASP A 90 9.59 -12.20 -2.35
CA ASP A 90 10.95 -11.85 -1.94
C ASP A 90 10.96 -10.55 -1.11
N ILE A 91 10.05 -9.62 -1.43
CA ILE A 91 9.90 -8.33 -0.73
C ILE A 91 8.43 -7.92 -0.62
N ILE A 92 8.13 -7.10 0.39
CA ILE A 92 6.85 -6.39 0.51
C ILE A 92 7.09 -4.90 0.31
N HIS A 93 6.40 -4.30 -0.65
CA HIS A 93 6.38 -2.86 -0.84
C HIS A 93 5.10 -2.29 -0.23
N GLU A 94 5.22 -1.63 0.92
CA GLU A 94 4.11 -0.98 1.60
C GLU A 94 3.67 0.25 0.82
N THR A 95 2.40 0.29 0.43
CA THR A 95 1.87 1.31 -0.51
C THR A 95 1.46 2.61 0.17
N TYR A 96 1.46 2.63 1.51
CA TYR A 96 1.23 3.83 2.31
C TYR A 96 1.78 3.65 3.73
N TYR A 97 1.57 4.67 4.58
CA TYR A 97 2.14 4.70 5.94
C TYR A 97 1.19 4.09 6.97
N SER A 98 1.73 3.27 7.86
CA SER A 98 0.96 2.60 8.91
C SER A 98 1.78 2.32 10.16
N ALA A 99 1.10 2.27 11.33
CA ALA A 99 1.74 1.93 12.59
C ALA A 99 2.15 0.45 12.67
N LYS A 100 1.53 -0.41 11.87
CA LYS A 100 1.77 -1.86 11.89
C LYS A 100 2.13 -2.37 10.52
N PRO A 101 3.07 -3.32 10.40
CA PRO A 101 3.49 -3.86 9.12
C PRO A 101 2.35 -4.61 8.40
N SER A 102 2.40 -4.63 7.07
CA SER A 102 1.59 -5.48 6.22
C SER A 102 2.32 -6.80 5.95
N GLY A 103 1.60 -7.93 5.96
CA GLY A 103 2.18 -9.26 5.70
C GLY A 103 3.18 -9.75 6.75
N PRO A 104 3.92 -10.84 6.46
CA PRO A 104 4.90 -11.44 7.37
C PRO A 104 6.02 -10.48 7.80
N SER A 105 6.43 -10.54 9.05
CA SER A 105 7.44 -9.62 9.62
C SER A 105 8.88 -9.94 9.21
N ASN A 106 9.14 -11.15 8.76
CA ASN A 106 10.46 -11.63 8.36
C ASN A 106 10.84 -11.31 6.90
N LEU A 107 9.98 -10.63 6.15
CA LEU A 107 10.25 -10.26 4.77
C LEU A 107 10.81 -8.84 4.69
N PRO A 108 11.80 -8.60 3.80
CA PRO A 108 12.28 -7.26 3.51
C PRO A 108 11.17 -6.32 3.08
N ARG A 109 11.25 -5.06 3.53
CA ARG A 109 10.21 -4.03 3.32
C ARG A 109 10.75 -2.85 2.56
N VAL A 110 9.97 -2.43 1.58
CA VAL A 110 10.19 -1.19 0.85
C VAL A 110 9.05 -0.23 1.18
N THR A 111 9.36 1.04 1.36
CA THR A 111 8.37 2.11 1.55
C THR A 111 8.71 3.28 0.63
N THR A 112 7.70 3.84 -0.03
CA THR A 112 7.87 5.03 -0.87
C THR A 112 7.45 6.29 -0.12
N VAL A 113 8.32 7.30 -0.08
CA VAL A 113 7.99 8.67 0.35
C VAL A 113 7.44 9.43 -0.83
N HIS A 114 6.14 9.73 -0.78
CA HIS A 114 5.43 10.40 -1.87
C HIS A 114 5.59 11.93 -1.83
N ASP A 115 5.68 12.49 -0.63
CA ASP A 115 5.87 13.93 -0.39
C ASP A 115 6.42 14.18 1.03
N MET A 116 6.85 15.41 1.28
CA MET A 116 7.31 15.89 2.58
C MET A 116 6.49 17.10 3.06
N ILE A 117 5.22 17.19 2.62
CA ILE A 117 4.40 18.38 2.86
C ILE A 117 4.09 18.58 4.35
N HIS A 118 3.83 17.50 5.09
CA HIS A 118 3.56 17.56 6.53
C HIS A 118 4.78 17.94 7.34
N GLU A 119 5.97 17.58 6.88
CA GLU A 119 7.23 17.89 7.54
C GLU A 119 7.71 19.31 7.21
N ARG A 120 7.41 19.79 6.00
CA ARG A 120 7.82 21.14 5.55
C ARG A 120 6.88 22.25 6.01
N TYR A 121 5.60 21.93 6.19
CA TYR A 121 4.56 22.89 6.53
C TYR A 121 3.66 22.38 7.68
N PRO A 122 4.24 22.05 8.85
CA PRO A 122 3.52 21.43 9.95
C PRO A 122 2.38 22.33 10.49
N GLU A 123 2.51 23.65 10.35
CA GLU A 123 1.50 24.63 10.75
C GLU A 123 0.21 24.58 9.91
N SER A 124 0.28 24.03 8.71
CA SER A 124 -0.87 23.87 7.80
C SER A 124 -1.76 22.68 8.17
N PHE A 125 -1.35 21.88 9.13
CA PHE A 125 -2.06 20.65 9.52
C PHE A 125 -2.54 20.70 10.98
N SER A 126 -3.60 19.96 11.26
CA SER A 126 -4.09 19.83 12.64
C SER A 126 -3.04 19.17 13.54
N ARG A 127 -2.91 19.62 14.79
CA ARG A 127 -2.07 18.96 15.82
C ARG A 127 -2.47 17.50 16.08
N LEU A 128 -3.69 17.11 15.70
CA LEU A 128 -4.18 15.74 15.80
C LEU A 128 -3.86 14.90 14.54
N ASP A 129 -3.25 15.50 13.52
CA ASP A 129 -2.82 14.79 12.32
C ASP A 129 -1.61 13.90 12.65
N GLY A 130 -1.82 12.60 12.56
CA GLY A 130 -0.78 11.60 12.82
C GLY A 130 0.06 11.21 11.60
N SER A 131 -0.09 11.89 10.46
CA SER A 131 0.54 11.48 9.19
C SER A 131 2.05 11.43 9.25
N SER A 132 2.72 12.47 9.75
CA SER A 132 4.18 12.48 9.92
C SER A 132 4.66 11.37 10.87
N LYS A 133 3.92 11.12 11.96
CA LYS A 133 4.24 10.03 12.89
C LYS A 133 4.15 8.66 12.22
N LEU A 134 3.08 8.41 11.46
CA LEU A 134 2.91 7.14 10.74
C LEU A 134 3.96 6.97 9.64
N LYS A 135 4.29 8.05 8.92
CA LYS A 135 5.37 8.08 7.95
C LYS A 135 6.69 7.68 8.61
N ARG A 136 7.07 8.34 9.71
CA ARG A 136 8.29 8.03 10.45
C ARG A 136 8.36 6.56 10.88
N ILE A 137 7.28 6.03 11.49
CA ILE A 137 7.22 4.62 11.92
C ILE A 137 7.38 3.66 10.72
N SER A 138 6.78 3.98 9.58
CA SER A 138 6.92 3.16 8.36
C SER A 138 8.34 3.20 7.81
N LEU A 139 8.99 4.36 7.83
CA LEU A 139 10.37 4.52 7.35
C LEU A 139 11.39 3.85 8.27
N GLU A 140 11.24 3.97 9.59
CA GLU A 140 12.09 3.30 10.60
C GLU A 140 12.01 1.76 10.49
N ARG A 141 10.89 1.23 9.98
CA ARG A 141 10.66 -0.20 9.78
C ARG A 141 11.14 -0.70 8.42
N ALA A 142 11.29 0.18 7.44
CA ALA A 142 11.63 -0.18 6.08
C ALA A 142 13.11 -0.56 5.96
N ASP A 143 13.42 -1.66 5.24
CA ASP A 143 14.77 -2.03 4.88
C ASP A 143 15.30 -1.16 3.72
N HIS A 144 14.36 -0.64 2.90
CA HIS A 144 14.68 0.27 1.80
C HIS A 144 13.62 1.34 1.63
N VAL A 145 14.06 2.58 1.36
CA VAL A 145 13.19 3.74 1.16
C VAL A 145 13.38 4.30 -0.25
N ILE A 146 12.27 4.50 -0.96
CA ILE A 146 12.23 5.16 -2.26
C ILE A 146 11.67 6.57 -2.07
N CYS A 147 12.39 7.59 -2.52
CA CYS A 147 11.93 8.98 -2.52
C CYS A 147 11.62 9.41 -3.95
N ILE A 148 10.44 9.98 -4.19
CA ILE A 148 9.99 10.42 -5.52
C ILE A 148 9.84 11.93 -5.64
N SER A 149 10.14 12.70 -4.59
CA SER A 149 10.13 14.17 -4.58
C SER A 149 11.23 14.71 -3.66
#